data_5e503b05d73e16b911f7e74850da8163
#
_entry.id   5e503b05d73e16b911f7e74850da8163
#
_cell.length_a   1.000
_cell.length_b   1.000
_cell.length_c   1.000
_cell.angle_alpha   90.00
_cell.angle_beta   90.00
_cell.angle_gamma   90.00
#
_symmetry.space_group_name_H-M   'P 1'
#
loop_
_entity.id
_entity.type
_entity.pdbx_description
1 polymer ?
#
loop_
_entity_poly.entity_id
_entity_poly.type
_entity_poly.pdbx_seq_one_letter_code
_entity_poly.pdbx_strand_id
1 'polypeptide(L)'
;MSDRPTVALVGPGAIGTTLAALLHAVHRTPMLCGRTAYPQLRLRDENNAITVPGPVNTDPDAVAGPVDVVLLAVKATQVVESAPWLARLCAAHTLVCALLNGVEQHAALTPWVNGAEVLPSVVWFPAQREADASVWLRASPRLTLPNVPGAQRIVELLRDTGCEVALADDFVSVAWRKLLQNAAAGVMVLANRRAGVFARSDISALTLVYLNECLAVARAAGATLDDSVIHDILDGFHRAPADLSTSILADRQANRPLEWDIRNGVIQRYGRQYGIPTPVSDVMVPLLAAASEGPG
;
A
#
# COMPACT_ATOMS: atom_id res chain seq x y z
N MET A 1 29.42 0.42 19.82
CA MET A 1 28.28 1.10 19.20
C MET A 1 27.42 0.02 18.55
N SER A 2 26.10 0.04 18.74
CA SER A 2 25.21 -1.01 18.24
C SER A 2 25.26 -1.06 16.70
N ASP A 3 25.63 -2.24 16.17
CA ASP A 3 25.74 -2.50 14.71
C ASP A 3 24.34 -2.67 14.04
N ARG A 4 23.28 -2.30 14.76
CA ARG A 4 21.91 -2.44 14.29
C ARG A 4 21.42 -1.11 13.71
N PRO A 5 20.76 -1.12 12.54
CA PRO A 5 20.22 0.10 11.93
C PRO A 5 19.14 0.73 12.83
N THR A 6 19.12 2.04 12.90
CA THR A 6 18.02 2.81 13.50
C THR A 6 16.84 2.82 12.54
N VAL A 7 15.65 2.48 13.06
CA VAL A 7 14.45 2.30 12.23
C VAL A 7 13.29 3.14 12.78
N ALA A 8 12.65 3.91 11.93
CA ALA A 8 11.40 4.59 12.25
C ALA A 8 10.25 4.03 11.39
N LEU A 9 9.08 3.86 11.98
CA LEU A 9 7.85 3.53 11.30
C LEU A 9 6.91 4.74 11.36
N VAL A 10 6.60 5.28 10.19
CA VAL A 10 5.66 6.40 10.04
C VAL A 10 4.34 5.89 9.51
N GLY A 11 3.27 6.12 10.28
CA GLY A 11 1.92 5.66 9.94
C GLY A 11 1.59 4.27 10.52
N PRO A 12 1.32 4.15 11.82
CA PRO A 12 0.94 2.88 12.47
C PRO A 12 -0.51 2.50 12.16
N GLY A 13 -0.86 2.46 10.86
CA GLY A 13 -2.08 1.89 10.32
C GLY A 13 -2.05 0.36 10.35
N ALA A 14 -2.88 -0.31 9.52
CA ALA A 14 -2.90 -1.77 9.51
C ALA A 14 -1.55 -2.36 9.04
N ILE A 15 -0.98 -1.86 7.95
CA ILE A 15 0.30 -2.31 7.41
C ILE A 15 1.45 -1.97 8.38
N GLY A 16 1.50 -0.71 8.85
CA GLY A 16 2.55 -0.26 9.76
C GLY A 16 2.54 -1.01 11.08
N THR A 17 1.37 -1.22 11.69
CA THR A 17 1.25 -2.01 12.93
C THR A 17 1.73 -3.45 12.72
N THR A 18 1.40 -4.06 11.57
CA THR A 18 1.87 -5.41 11.24
C THR A 18 3.40 -5.47 11.23
N LEU A 19 4.06 -4.60 10.46
CA LEU A 19 5.53 -4.61 10.39
C LEU A 19 6.19 -4.25 11.72
N ALA A 20 5.62 -3.28 12.47
CA ALA A 20 6.13 -2.95 13.80
C ALA A 20 6.07 -4.14 14.76
N ALA A 21 4.98 -4.91 14.75
CA ALA A 21 4.81 -6.09 15.58
C ALA A 21 5.78 -7.22 15.20
N LEU A 22 5.94 -7.46 13.91
CA LEU A 22 6.88 -8.46 13.41
C LEU A 22 8.32 -8.12 13.77
N LEU A 23 8.73 -6.87 13.63
CA LEU A 23 10.06 -6.39 14.06
C LEU A 23 10.22 -6.46 15.57
N HIS A 24 9.18 -6.11 16.34
CA HIS A 24 9.21 -6.21 17.79
C HIS A 24 9.42 -7.66 18.28
N ALA A 25 8.77 -8.62 17.64
CA ALA A 25 8.89 -10.04 17.99
C ALA A 25 10.32 -10.58 17.85
N VAL A 26 11.15 -9.96 17.02
CA VAL A 26 12.58 -10.31 16.85
C VAL A 26 13.52 -9.27 17.49
N HIS A 27 13.02 -8.51 18.47
CA HIS A 27 13.79 -7.51 19.23
C HIS A 27 14.38 -6.38 18.35
N ARG A 28 13.66 -5.97 17.30
CA ARG A 28 14.01 -4.86 16.40
C ARG A 28 12.91 -3.80 16.39
N THR A 29 12.39 -3.44 17.56
CA THR A 29 11.26 -2.49 17.68
C THR A 29 11.61 -1.17 17.02
N PRO A 30 10.85 -0.69 16.00
CA PRO A 30 11.08 0.61 15.40
C PRO A 30 10.59 1.75 16.29
N MET A 31 11.12 2.94 16.10
CA MET A 31 10.52 4.17 16.60
C MET A 31 9.14 4.33 15.94
N LEU A 32 8.09 4.46 16.75
CA LEU A 32 6.72 4.59 16.24
C LEU A 32 6.34 6.06 16.09
N CYS A 33 5.94 6.47 14.89
CA CYS A 33 5.59 7.85 14.52
C CYS A 33 4.23 7.91 13.84
N GLY A 34 3.37 8.86 14.22
CA GLY A 34 2.03 8.97 13.63
C GLY A 34 1.22 10.12 14.18
N ARG A 35 -0.03 10.28 13.72
CA ARG A 35 -0.93 11.37 14.13
C ARG A 35 -1.62 11.13 15.47
N THR A 36 -1.78 9.87 15.86
CA THR A 36 -2.54 9.48 17.04
C THR A 36 -1.63 8.82 18.06
N ALA A 37 -1.67 9.33 19.28
CA ALA A 37 -0.92 8.78 20.41
C ALA A 37 -1.57 7.47 20.89
N TYR A 38 -1.07 6.35 20.39
CA TYR A 38 -1.44 5.04 20.89
C TYR A 38 -0.45 4.68 22.02
N PRO A 39 -0.91 4.25 23.20
CA PRO A 39 -0.02 3.79 24.27
C PRO A 39 0.71 2.50 23.90
N GLN A 40 0.14 1.73 22.98
CA GLN A 40 0.70 0.50 22.42
C GLN A 40 0.03 0.18 21.09
N LEU A 41 0.68 -0.64 20.25
CA LEU A 41 0.06 -1.23 19.07
C LEU A 41 -0.20 -2.72 19.32
N ARG A 42 -1.28 -3.26 18.74
CA ARG A 42 -1.64 -4.67 18.91
C ARG A 42 -1.89 -5.30 17.55
N LEU A 43 -1.15 -6.36 17.25
CA LEU A 43 -1.37 -7.24 16.11
C LEU A 43 -1.97 -8.54 16.58
N ARG A 44 -2.97 -9.07 15.88
CA ARG A 44 -3.54 -10.40 16.11
C ARG A 44 -3.61 -11.17 14.80
N ASP A 45 -3.35 -12.45 14.84
CA ASP A 45 -3.72 -13.44 13.84
C ASP A 45 -4.60 -14.54 14.48
N GLU A 46 -4.83 -15.62 13.76
CA GLU A 46 -5.67 -16.73 14.26
C GLU A 46 -5.09 -17.38 15.53
N ASN A 47 -3.77 -17.37 15.70
CA ASN A 47 -3.07 -18.13 16.72
C ASN A 47 -2.33 -17.27 17.74
N ASN A 48 -2.02 -16.01 17.40
CA ASN A 48 -1.10 -15.18 18.15
C ASN A 48 -1.60 -13.75 18.34
N ALA A 49 -1.09 -13.12 19.39
CA ALA A 49 -1.23 -11.69 19.62
C ALA A 49 0.13 -11.10 20.02
N ILE A 50 0.52 -10.01 19.34
CA ILE A 50 1.77 -9.30 19.64
C ILE A 50 1.39 -7.88 20.05
N THR A 51 1.92 -7.44 21.20
CA THR A 51 1.77 -6.07 21.69
C THR A 51 3.11 -5.36 21.56
N VAL A 52 3.14 -4.29 20.79
CA VAL A 52 4.30 -3.42 20.63
C VAL A 52 4.17 -2.27 21.62
N PRO A 53 5.13 -2.08 22.54
CA PRO A 53 5.08 -0.97 23.50
C PRO A 53 5.18 0.36 22.75
N GLY A 54 4.41 1.34 23.23
CA GLY A 54 4.44 2.71 22.78
C GLY A 54 5.17 3.63 23.77
N PRO A 55 4.84 4.92 23.77
CA PRO A 55 3.77 5.53 22.94
C PRO A 55 4.17 5.70 21.47
N VAL A 56 3.16 5.86 20.59
CA VAL A 56 3.38 6.40 19.25
C VAL A 56 3.68 7.89 19.41
N ASN A 57 4.82 8.33 18.91
CA ASN A 57 5.20 9.74 18.88
C ASN A 57 4.29 10.50 17.91
N THR A 58 3.78 11.65 18.35
CA THR A 58 2.90 12.51 17.54
C THR A 58 3.52 13.84 17.18
N ASP A 59 4.69 14.14 17.73
CA ASP A 59 5.46 15.35 17.48
C ASP A 59 6.80 14.99 16.80
N PRO A 60 7.01 15.41 15.54
CA PRO A 60 8.28 15.16 14.84
C PRO A 60 9.49 15.79 15.53
N ASP A 61 9.31 16.93 16.21
CA ASP A 61 10.41 17.63 16.87
C ASP A 61 10.87 16.97 18.18
N ALA A 62 10.00 16.14 18.76
CA ALA A 62 10.30 15.38 19.98
C ALA A 62 11.15 14.12 19.76
N VAL A 63 11.42 13.74 18.51
CA VAL A 63 12.16 12.50 18.20
C VAL A 63 13.57 12.78 17.69
N ALA A 64 14.47 11.81 17.93
CA ALA A 64 15.80 11.84 17.37
C ALA A 64 15.76 11.44 15.87
N GLY A 65 16.51 12.12 15.05
CA GLY A 65 16.74 11.81 13.64
C GLY A 65 18.00 12.50 13.14
N PRO A 66 18.43 12.19 11.89
CA PRO A 66 17.87 11.21 10.97
C PRO A 66 18.14 9.75 11.38
N VAL A 67 17.41 8.82 10.73
CA VAL A 67 17.51 7.37 10.96
C VAL A 67 18.06 6.65 9.71
N ASP A 68 18.47 5.38 9.88
CA ASP A 68 18.97 4.58 8.76
C ASP A 68 17.85 4.10 7.83
N VAL A 69 16.69 3.72 8.40
CA VAL A 69 15.55 3.21 7.63
C VAL A 69 14.25 3.85 8.11
N VAL A 70 13.46 4.35 7.17
CA VAL A 70 12.07 4.75 7.40
C VAL A 70 11.14 3.75 6.71
N LEU A 71 10.28 3.10 7.47
CA LEU A 71 9.15 2.32 6.96
C LEU A 71 7.93 3.25 6.87
N LEU A 72 7.61 3.72 5.67
CA LEU A 72 6.51 4.66 5.44
C LEU A 72 5.24 3.92 5.07
N ALA A 73 4.31 3.80 6.03
CA ALA A 73 3.06 3.04 5.92
C ALA A 73 1.81 3.92 6.03
N VAL A 74 1.90 5.17 5.59
CA VAL A 74 0.76 6.08 5.48
C VAL A 74 -0.05 5.77 4.22
N LYS A 75 -1.28 6.26 4.13
CA LYS A 75 -2.03 6.27 2.86
C LYS A 75 -1.44 7.31 1.91
N ALA A 76 -1.60 7.10 0.60
CA ALA A 76 -1.12 8.07 -0.38
C ALA A 76 -1.75 9.45 -0.18
N THR A 77 -3.01 9.52 0.26
CA THR A 77 -3.71 10.77 0.63
C THR A 77 -3.08 11.49 1.84
N GLN A 78 -2.15 10.86 2.55
CA GLN A 78 -1.53 11.37 3.78
C GLN A 78 -0.03 11.66 3.61
N VAL A 79 0.52 11.54 2.39
CA VAL A 79 1.95 11.76 2.13
C VAL A 79 2.34 13.19 2.50
N VAL A 80 1.58 14.19 2.06
CA VAL A 80 1.86 15.61 2.39
C VAL A 80 1.81 15.86 3.89
N GLU A 81 0.85 15.27 4.59
CA GLU A 81 0.74 15.38 6.06
C GLU A 81 1.91 14.70 6.80
N SER A 82 2.57 13.72 6.16
CA SER A 82 3.74 13.04 6.71
C SER A 82 5.06 13.77 6.46
N ALA A 83 5.06 14.84 5.65
CA ALA A 83 6.27 15.59 5.29
C ALA A 83 7.11 16.07 6.51
N PRO A 84 6.53 16.56 7.62
CA PRO A 84 7.31 16.92 8.79
C PRO A 84 8.09 15.73 9.39
N TRP A 85 7.51 14.53 9.39
CA TRP A 85 8.20 13.31 9.80
C TRP A 85 9.36 12.98 8.88
N LEU A 86 9.14 13.05 7.56
CA LEU A 86 10.18 12.78 6.57
C LEU A 86 11.31 13.80 6.65
N ALA A 87 10.99 15.08 6.83
CA ALA A 87 11.98 16.13 7.04
C ALA A 87 12.87 15.88 8.28
N ARG A 88 12.30 15.34 9.35
CA ARG A 88 13.02 15.05 10.61
C ARG A 88 13.85 13.76 10.53
N LEU A 89 13.30 12.73 9.89
CA LEU A 89 13.84 11.37 9.93
C LEU A 89 14.77 11.05 8.77
N CYS A 90 14.75 11.83 7.68
CA CYS A 90 15.49 11.53 6.46
C CYS A 90 16.71 12.42 6.27
N ALA A 91 17.79 11.80 5.82
CA ALA A 91 19.00 12.42 5.29
C ALA A 91 19.52 11.57 4.12
N ALA A 92 20.60 11.98 3.45
CA ALA A 92 21.13 11.29 2.27
C ALA A 92 21.50 9.80 2.48
N HIS A 93 21.77 9.37 3.72
CA HIS A 93 22.05 7.96 4.06
C HIS A 93 20.79 7.15 4.39
N THR A 94 19.65 7.81 4.57
CA THR A 94 18.38 7.15 4.94
C THR A 94 17.80 6.39 3.74
N LEU A 95 17.28 5.20 3.99
CA LEU A 95 16.45 4.46 3.05
C LEU A 95 14.96 4.57 3.47
N VAL A 96 14.12 5.08 2.59
CA VAL A 96 12.67 5.15 2.80
C VAL A 96 12.00 4.01 2.05
N CYS A 97 11.56 2.97 2.75
CA CYS A 97 10.74 1.90 2.18
C CYS A 97 9.28 2.37 2.11
N ALA A 98 8.79 2.59 0.90
CA ALA A 98 7.44 3.08 0.63
C ALA A 98 6.43 1.93 0.61
N LEU A 99 5.62 1.80 1.66
CA LEU A 99 4.60 0.76 1.83
C LEU A 99 3.21 1.23 1.36
N LEU A 100 3.18 2.14 0.39
CA LEU A 100 1.97 2.72 -0.18
C LEU A 100 1.47 1.92 -1.38
N ASN A 101 0.20 2.04 -1.70
CA ASN A 101 -0.33 1.56 -2.98
C ASN A 101 0.13 2.47 -4.14
N GLY A 102 0.01 1.96 -5.37
CA GLY A 102 0.27 2.71 -6.60
C GLY A 102 1.63 2.42 -7.21
N VAL A 103 1.90 3.05 -8.34
CA VAL A 103 3.14 2.91 -9.14
C VAL A 103 3.97 4.19 -9.17
N GLU A 104 3.48 5.26 -8.56
CA GLU A 104 4.11 6.58 -8.55
C GLU A 104 4.81 6.90 -7.21
N GLN A 105 5.08 5.89 -6.39
CA GLN A 105 5.63 6.05 -5.03
C GLN A 105 6.92 6.89 -5.00
N HIS A 106 7.84 6.62 -5.92
CA HIS A 106 9.11 7.36 -6.00
C HIS A 106 8.86 8.84 -6.27
N ALA A 107 8.09 9.17 -7.31
CA ALA A 107 7.80 10.56 -7.67
C ALA A 107 7.04 11.30 -6.56
N ALA A 108 6.10 10.62 -5.89
CA ALA A 108 5.32 11.19 -4.81
C ALA A 108 6.14 11.52 -3.55
N LEU A 109 7.21 10.77 -3.29
CA LEU A 109 7.99 10.90 -2.05
C LEU A 109 9.28 11.71 -2.22
N THR A 110 9.90 11.70 -3.39
CA THR A 110 11.18 12.40 -3.65
C THR A 110 11.21 13.85 -3.16
N PRO A 111 10.14 14.67 -3.30
CA PRO A 111 10.15 16.05 -2.81
C PRO A 111 10.29 16.21 -1.29
N TRP A 112 10.02 15.15 -0.50
CA TRP A 112 9.86 15.23 0.95
C TRP A 112 10.99 14.57 1.75
N VAL A 113 11.89 13.83 1.10
CA VAL A 113 12.81 12.91 1.78
C VAL A 113 14.24 13.42 1.95
N ASN A 114 14.52 14.72 1.75
CA ASN A 114 15.84 15.34 1.97
C ASN A 114 17.02 14.59 1.32
N GLY A 115 16.83 14.09 0.10
CA GLY A 115 17.88 13.36 -0.64
C GLY A 115 18.02 11.88 -0.23
N ALA A 116 17.15 11.35 0.64
CA ALA A 116 17.11 9.94 0.97
C ALA A 116 16.71 9.08 -0.25
N GLU A 117 17.21 7.85 -0.28
CA GLU A 117 16.79 6.85 -1.27
C GLU A 117 15.34 6.42 -1.00
N VAL A 118 14.48 6.48 -2.03
CA VAL A 118 13.10 5.96 -1.98
C VAL A 118 13.08 4.58 -2.62
N LEU A 119 12.77 3.55 -1.82
CA LEU A 119 12.58 2.18 -2.26
C LEU A 119 11.08 1.88 -2.35
N PRO A 120 10.49 1.78 -3.54
CA PRO A 120 9.09 1.38 -3.69
C PRO A 120 8.88 -0.07 -3.27
N SER A 121 7.68 -0.39 -2.81
CA SER A 121 7.33 -1.77 -2.46
C SER A 121 5.91 -2.14 -2.88
N VAL A 122 5.68 -3.43 -3.07
CA VAL A 122 4.33 -4.00 -3.22
C VAL A 122 4.00 -4.84 -2.00
N VAL A 123 2.93 -4.45 -1.30
CA VAL A 123 2.43 -5.14 -0.11
C VAL A 123 1.37 -6.16 -0.53
N TRP A 124 1.54 -7.43 -0.12
CA TRP A 124 0.68 -8.55 -0.53
C TRP A 124 -0.14 -9.17 0.59
N PHE A 125 -0.18 -8.58 1.76
CA PHE A 125 -0.95 -9.14 2.87
C PHE A 125 -2.16 -8.26 3.23
N PRO A 126 -3.32 -8.88 3.48
CA PRO A 126 -4.48 -8.19 4.03
C PRO A 126 -4.34 -8.05 5.54
N ALA A 127 -4.38 -6.81 6.02
CA ALA A 127 -4.45 -6.47 7.44
C ALA A 127 -5.56 -5.44 7.64
N GLN A 128 -6.34 -5.60 8.69
CA GLN A 128 -7.50 -4.76 8.96
C GLN A 128 -7.45 -4.23 10.38
N ARG A 129 -7.69 -2.93 10.54
CA ARG A 129 -7.88 -2.35 11.86
C ARG A 129 -9.28 -2.65 12.36
N GLU A 130 -9.36 -3.18 13.58
CA GLU A 130 -10.60 -3.50 14.28
C GLU A 130 -11.08 -2.32 15.13
N ALA A 131 -12.31 -2.43 15.67
CA ALA A 131 -12.93 -1.37 16.47
C ALA A 131 -12.17 -1.07 17.78
N ASP A 132 -11.46 -2.05 18.34
CA ASP A 132 -10.61 -1.92 19.54
C ASP A 132 -9.21 -1.36 19.22
N ALA A 133 -9.03 -0.82 18.02
CA ALA A 133 -7.77 -0.32 17.46
C ALA A 133 -6.67 -1.40 17.28
N SER A 134 -6.91 -2.66 17.57
CA SER A 134 -6.02 -3.76 17.19
C SER A 134 -6.02 -3.95 15.66
N VAL A 135 -5.01 -4.64 15.16
CA VAL A 135 -4.92 -5.01 13.75
C VAL A 135 -5.05 -6.53 13.65
N TRP A 136 -5.95 -6.98 12.78
CA TRP A 136 -6.12 -8.37 12.42
C TRP A 136 -5.35 -8.66 11.14
N LEU A 137 -4.38 -9.57 11.23
CA LEU A 137 -3.60 -10.09 10.10
C LEU A 137 -4.28 -11.33 9.54
N ARG A 138 -4.68 -11.31 8.27
CA ARG A 138 -5.49 -12.37 7.67
C ARG A 138 -4.69 -13.37 6.81
N ALA A 139 -3.42 -13.08 6.54
CA ALA A 139 -2.53 -13.96 5.78
C ALA A 139 -1.07 -13.63 6.08
N SER A 140 -0.18 -14.56 5.79
CA SER A 140 1.27 -14.38 5.97
C SER A 140 1.75 -13.11 5.24
N PRO A 141 2.51 -12.25 5.92
CA PRO A 141 3.01 -11.01 5.35
C PRO A 141 4.03 -11.29 4.24
N ARG A 142 3.86 -10.59 3.12
CA ARG A 142 4.80 -10.65 2.00
C ARG A 142 4.97 -9.27 1.37
N LEU A 143 6.20 -8.91 1.06
CA LEU A 143 6.59 -7.72 0.31
C LEU A 143 7.32 -8.14 -0.96
N THR A 144 7.15 -7.37 -2.02
CA THR A 144 8.05 -7.43 -3.18
C THR A 144 8.72 -6.07 -3.35
N LEU A 145 10.03 -6.10 -3.53
CA LEU A 145 10.89 -4.93 -3.73
C LEU A 145 11.60 -5.04 -5.07
N PRO A 146 12.04 -3.93 -5.69
CA PRO A 146 12.93 -3.99 -6.84
C PRO A 146 14.28 -4.61 -6.43
N ASN A 147 14.89 -5.38 -7.33
CA ASN A 147 16.20 -5.97 -7.12
C ASN A 147 17.31 -4.92 -7.32
N VAL A 148 17.46 -4.05 -6.33
CA VAL A 148 18.47 -2.97 -6.28
C VAL A 148 19.27 -3.05 -4.98
N PRO A 149 20.48 -2.48 -4.92
CA PRO A 149 21.34 -2.58 -3.72
C PRO A 149 20.66 -2.15 -2.42
N GLY A 150 19.86 -1.08 -2.43
CA GLY A 150 19.14 -0.58 -1.26
C GLY A 150 18.12 -1.60 -0.70
N ALA A 151 17.55 -2.46 -1.54
CA ALA A 151 16.57 -3.45 -1.12
C ALA A 151 17.13 -4.47 -0.12
N GLN A 152 18.41 -4.78 -0.21
CA GLN A 152 19.06 -5.72 0.72
C GLN A 152 18.98 -5.26 2.17
N ARG A 153 18.97 -3.94 2.43
CA ARG A 153 18.80 -3.38 3.79
C ARG A 153 17.42 -3.76 4.38
N ILE A 154 16.37 -3.81 3.55
CA ILE A 154 15.03 -4.22 3.99
C ILE A 154 14.95 -5.74 4.17
N VAL A 155 15.59 -6.52 3.27
CA VAL A 155 15.69 -7.98 3.43
C VAL A 155 16.32 -8.33 4.78
N GLU A 156 17.45 -7.69 5.11
CA GLU A 156 18.16 -7.89 6.39
C GLU A 156 17.31 -7.43 7.59
N LEU A 157 16.66 -6.27 7.47
CA LEU A 157 15.81 -5.73 8.52
C LEU A 157 14.64 -6.68 8.86
N LEU A 158 14.03 -7.29 7.84
CA LEU A 158 12.86 -8.17 7.99
C LEU A 158 13.25 -9.66 8.13
N ARG A 159 14.54 -10.00 8.15
CA ARG A 159 15.00 -11.37 8.38
C ARG A 159 14.45 -11.91 9.71
N ASP A 160 14.00 -13.16 9.70
CA ASP A 160 13.47 -13.90 10.85
C ASP A 160 12.15 -13.34 11.44
N THR A 161 11.55 -12.33 10.79
CA THR A 161 10.28 -11.73 11.25
C THR A 161 9.04 -12.51 10.82
N GLY A 162 9.19 -13.51 9.95
CA GLY A 162 8.06 -14.17 9.29
C GLY A 162 7.45 -13.38 8.12
N CYS A 163 7.97 -12.21 7.80
CA CYS A 163 7.62 -11.49 6.58
C CYS A 163 8.48 -11.97 5.42
N GLU A 164 7.86 -12.55 4.39
CA GLU A 164 8.56 -12.91 3.16
C GLU A 164 8.90 -11.65 2.37
N VAL A 165 10.17 -11.50 1.96
CA VAL A 165 10.62 -10.41 1.10
C VAL A 165 11.17 -10.99 -0.20
N ALA A 166 10.45 -10.76 -1.30
CA ALA A 166 10.87 -11.13 -2.65
C ALA A 166 11.53 -9.94 -3.36
N LEU A 167 12.62 -10.20 -4.09
CA LEU A 167 13.23 -9.22 -4.99
C LEU A 167 12.82 -9.51 -6.42
N ALA A 168 12.47 -8.48 -7.18
CA ALA A 168 12.02 -8.60 -8.56
C ALA A 168 12.90 -7.75 -9.49
N ASP A 169 13.46 -8.40 -10.51
CA ASP A 169 14.21 -7.72 -11.57
C ASP A 169 13.26 -6.85 -12.42
N ASP A 170 12.06 -7.38 -12.73
CA ASP A 170 10.97 -6.63 -13.36
C ASP A 170 9.94 -6.19 -12.32
N PHE A 171 10.36 -5.27 -11.44
CA PHE A 171 9.48 -4.70 -10.42
C PHE A 171 8.33 -3.88 -11.04
N VAL A 172 8.54 -3.28 -12.20
CA VAL A 172 7.51 -2.50 -12.91
C VAL A 172 6.30 -3.38 -13.19
N SER A 173 6.50 -4.57 -13.74
CA SER A 173 5.40 -5.52 -14.02
C SER A 173 4.70 -5.99 -12.73
N VAL A 174 5.46 -6.24 -11.66
CA VAL A 174 4.87 -6.61 -10.36
C VAL A 174 3.98 -5.48 -9.81
N ALA A 175 4.45 -4.24 -9.84
CA ALA A 175 3.72 -3.08 -9.37
C ALA A 175 2.44 -2.83 -10.20
N TRP A 176 2.54 -2.89 -11.54
CA TRP A 176 1.40 -2.74 -12.42
C TRP A 176 0.38 -3.88 -12.28
N ARG A 177 0.83 -5.14 -12.15
CA ARG A 177 -0.08 -6.26 -11.86
C ARG A 177 -0.89 -6.01 -10.59
N LYS A 178 -0.25 -5.51 -9.53
CA LYS A 178 -0.95 -5.12 -8.28
C LYS A 178 -1.89 -3.95 -8.50
N LEU A 179 -1.49 -2.98 -9.32
CA LEU A 179 -2.33 -1.83 -9.65
C LEU A 179 -3.59 -2.25 -10.41
N LEU A 180 -3.48 -3.15 -11.40
CA LEU A 180 -4.64 -3.69 -12.12
C LEU A 180 -5.66 -4.33 -11.16
N GLN A 181 -5.18 -5.13 -10.20
CA GLN A 181 -6.04 -5.71 -9.16
C GLN A 181 -6.71 -4.62 -8.30
N ASN A 182 -5.97 -3.58 -7.94
CA ASN A 182 -6.50 -2.46 -7.17
C ASN A 182 -7.50 -1.63 -7.99
N ALA A 183 -7.27 -1.46 -9.29
CA ALA A 183 -8.16 -0.75 -10.20
C ALA A 183 -9.51 -1.48 -10.34
N ALA A 184 -9.49 -2.82 -10.53
CA ALA A 184 -10.71 -3.64 -10.56
C ALA A 184 -11.54 -3.51 -9.28
N ALA A 185 -10.89 -3.36 -8.11
CA ALA A 185 -11.60 -3.11 -6.85
C ALA A 185 -12.40 -1.79 -6.84
N GLY A 186 -12.12 -0.85 -7.76
CA GLY A 186 -12.93 0.35 -7.98
C GLY A 186 -14.39 0.03 -8.35
N VAL A 187 -14.63 -1.09 -9.05
CA VAL A 187 -15.99 -1.57 -9.36
C VAL A 187 -16.76 -1.91 -8.07
N MET A 188 -16.08 -2.57 -7.09
CA MET A 188 -16.69 -2.84 -5.77
C MET A 188 -17.06 -1.55 -5.06
N VAL A 189 -16.21 -0.52 -5.16
CA VAL A 189 -16.45 0.80 -4.55
C VAL A 189 -17.68 1.46 -5.18
N LEU A 190 -17.76 1.53 -6.50
CA LEU A 190 -18.89 2.16 -7.20
C LEU A 190 -20.20 1.42 -6.95
N ALA A 191 -20.19 0.09 -6.97
CA ALA A 191 -21.34 -0.74 -6.65
C ALA A 191 -21.69 -0.75 -5.14
N ASN A 192 -20.78 -0.30 -4.28
CA ASN A 192 -20.82 -0.47 -2.82
C ASN A 192 -21.08 -1.93 -2.39
N ARG A 193 -20.42 -2.88 -3.08
CA ARG A 193 -20.59 -4.32 -2.92
C ARG A 193 -19.26 -5.02 -2.70
N ARG A 194 -19.26 -6.08 -1.91
CA ARG A 194 -18.12 -6.97 -1.68
C ARG A 194 -17.85 -7.85 -2.90
N ALA A 195 -16.80 -8.68 -2.85
CA ALA A 195 -16.31 -9.46 -4.01
C ALA A 195 -17.37 -10.30 -4.73
N GLY A 196 -18.43 -10.73 -4.04
CA GLY A 196 -19.55 -11.42 -4.67
C GLY A 196 -20.25 -10.65 -5.81
N VAL A 197 -19.99 -9.34 -5.98
CA VAL A 197 -20.47 -8.56 -7.11
C VAL A 197 -19.94 -9.08 -8.45
N PHE A 198 -18.73 -9.64 -8.46
CA PHE A 198 -18.12 -10.20 -9.66
C PHE A 198 -18.77 -11.51 -10.15
N ALA A 199 -19.62 -12.17 -9.34
CA ALA A 199 -20.42 -13.30 -9.80
C ALA A 199 -21.51 -12.91 -10.82
N ARG A 200 -21.80 -11.61 -10.98
CA ARG A 200 -22.71 -11.10 -12.01
C ARG A 200 -21.97 -11.06 -13.36
N SER A 201 -22.57 -11.66 -14.39
CA SER A 201 -21.98 -11.73 -15.73
C SER A 201 -21.73 -10.35 -16.35
N ASP A 202 -22.64 -9.39 -16.16
CA ASP A 202 -22.52 -8.02 -16.65
C ASP A 202 -21.36 -7.27 -15.97
N ILE A 203 -21.16 -7.46 -14.67
CA ILE A 203 -20.04 -6.85 -13.91
C ILE A 203 -18.71 -7.51 -14.29
N SER A 204 -18.67 -8.84 -14.45
CA SER A 204 -17.48 -9.54 -14.94
C SER A 204 -17.08 -9.06 -16.33
N ALA A 205 -18.03 -8.93 -17.25
CA ALA A 205 -17.78 -8.41 -18.61
C ALA A 205 -17.24 -6.96 -18.57
N LEU A 206 -17.86 -6.07 -17.81
CA LEU A 206 -17.38 -4.69 -17.62
C LEU A 206 -15.95 -4.68 -17.04
N THR A 207 -15.69 -5.52 -16.05
CA THR A 207 -14.37 -5.59 -15.38
C THR A 207 -13.29 -6.04 -16.36
N LEU A 208 -13.56 -7.01 -17.25
CA LEU A 208 -12.62 -7.42 -18.27
C LEU A 208 -12.33 -6.30 -19.28
N VAL A 209 -13.36 -5.56 -19.72
CA VAL A 209 -13.17 -4.39 -20.59
C VAL A 209 -12.27 -3.36 -19.91
N TYR A 210 -12.53 -3.08 -18.63
CA TYR A 210 -11.72 -2.15 -17.86
C TYR A 210 -10.28 -2.64 -17.65
N LEU A 211 -10.10 -3.90 -17.30
CA LEU A 211 -8.76 -4.47 -17.13
C LEU A 211 -7.95 -4.50 -18.42
N ASN A 212 -8.58 -4.69 -19.60
CA ASN A 212 -7.91 -4.56 -20.89
C ASN A 212 -7.38 -3.14 -21.12
N GLU A 213 -8.18 -2.13 -20.79
CA GLU A 213 -7.74 -0.72 -20.83
C GLU A 213 -6.54 -0.50 -19.90
N CYS A 214 -6.64 -0.96 -18.64
CA CYS A 214 -5.55 -0.86 -17.67
C CYS A 214 -4.28 -1.59 -18.13
N LEU A 215 -4.42 -2.76 -18.75
CA LEU A 215 -3.30 -3.54 -19.27
C LEU A 215 -2.59 -2.82 -20.42
N ALA A 216 -3.35 -2.21 -21.34
CA ALA A 216 -2.77 -1.43 -22.42
C ALA A 216 -1.93 -0.24 -21.88
N VAL A 217 -2.44 0.46 -20.88
CA VAL A 217 -1.71 1.54 -20.19
C VAL A 217 -0.48 1.00 -19.46
N ALA A 218 -0.60 -0.11 -18.74
CA ALA A 218 0.52 -0.73 -18.02
C ALA A 218 1.68 -1.10 -18.95
N ARG A 219 1.36 -1.68 -20.12
CA ARG A 219 2.35 -2.02 -21.15
C ARG A 219 3.02 -0.79 -21.75
N ALA A 220 2.26 0.25 -22.04
CA ALA A 220 2.81 1.53 -22.49
C ALA A 220 3.74 2.17 -21.43
N ALA A 221 3.48 1.91 -20.15
CA ALA A 221 4.32 2.35 -19.03
C ALA A 221 5.52 1.40 -18.74
N GLY A 222 5.75 0.38 -19.59
CA GLY A 222 6.92 -0.49 -19.52
C GLY A 222 6.69 -1.83 -18.80
N ALA A 223 5.47 -2.18 -18.43
CA ALA A 223 5.17 -3.48 -17.84
C ALA A 223 5.14 -4.60 -18.90
N THR A 224 5.74 -5.75 -18.60
CA THR A 224 5.76 -6.95 -19.46
C THR A 224 4.73 -7.98 -18.97
N LEU A 225 3.44 -7.61 -19.02
CA LEU A 225 2.33 -8.42 -18.55
C LEU A 225 1.65 -9.14 -19.74
N ASP A 226 1.37 -10.44 -19.60
CA ASP A 226 0.64 -11.22 -20.58
C ASP A 226 -0.87 -10.91 -20.58
N ASP A 227 -1.57 -11.29 -21.66
CA ASP A 227 -3.02 -11.09 -21.75
C ASP A 227 -3.79 -11.90 -20.71
N SER A 228 -3.24 -13.02 -20.24
CA SER A 228 -3.87 -13.85 -19.20
C SER A 228 -4.05 -13.12 -17.87
N VAL A 229 -3.25 -12.07 -17.58
CA VAL A 229 -3.25 -11.36 -16.29
C VAL A 229 -4.63 -10.82 -15.92
N ILE A 230 -5.41 -10.35 -16.90
CA ILE A 230 -6.76 -9.81 -16.64
C ILE A 230 -7.74 -10.89 -16.21
N HIS A 231 -7.64 -12.08 -16.81
CA HIS A 231 -8.44 -13.25 -16.44
C HIS A 231 -8.02 -13.76 -15.05
N ASP A 232 -6.71 -13.86 -14.80
CA ASP A 232 -6.19 -14.27 -13.49
C ASP A 232 -6.68 -13.37 -12.35
N ILE A 233 -6.74 -12.06 -12.60
CA ILE A 233 -7.25 -11.09 -11.62
C ILE A 233 -8.74 -11.29 -11.37
N LEU A 234 -9.55 -11.40 -12.43
CA LEU A 234 -10.99 -11.60 -12.29
C LEU A 234 -11.30 -12.94 -11.63
N ASP A 235 -10.61 -14.00 -12.04
CA ASP A 235 -10.71 -15.35 -11.44
C ASP A 235 -10.30 -15.33 -9.96
N GLY A 236 -9.33 -14.51 -9.60
CA GLY A 236 -8.96 -14.27 -8.21
C GLY A 236 -10.13 -13.73 -7.38
N PHE A 237 -10.91 -12.78 -7.93
CA PHE A 237 -12.12 -12.27 -7.28
C PHE A 237 -13.26 -13.31 -7.26
N HIS A 238 -13.41 -14.13 -8.30
CA HIS A 238 -14.41 -15.21 -8.33
C HIS A 238 -14.14 -16.30 -7.28
N ARG A 239 -12.87 -16.66 -7.07
CA ARG A 239 -12.45 -17.66 -6.07
C ARG A 239 -12.47 -17.11 -4.64
N ALA A 240 -12.45 -15.79 -4.48
CA ALA A 240 -12.48 -15.17 -3.16
C ALA A 240 -13.85 -15.39 -2.48
N PRO A 241 -13.90 -15.41 -1.14
CA PRO A 241 -15.18 -15.38 -0.42
C PRO A 241 -16.04 -14.22 -0.91
N ALA A 242 -17.34 -14.47 -1.13
CA ALA A 242 -18.27 -13.45 -1.67
C ALA A 242 -18.38 -12.19 -0.77
N ASP A 243 -18.10 -12.35 0.52
CA ASP A 243 -18.06 -11.28 1.51
C ASP A 243 -16.68 -10.64 1.69
N LEU A 244 -15.68 -10.99 0.86
CA LEU A 244 -14.37 -10.35 0.89
C LEU A 244 -14.52 -8.85 0.60
N SER A 245 -13.98 -8.04 1.50
CA SER A 245 -13.85 -6.59 1.32
C SER A 245 -12.44 -6.23 0.85
N THR A 246 -12.29 -5.04 0.29
CA THR A 246 -11.00 -4.44 -0.03
C THR A 246 -10.77 -3.19 0.83
N SER A 247 -9.50 -2.76 0.97
CA SER A 247 -9.18 -1.58 1.79
C SER A 247 -9.92 -0.32 1.34
N ILE A 248 -10.05 -0.11 0.02
CA ILE A 248 -10.74 1.07 -0.52
C ILE A 248 -12.28 0.97 -0.32
N LEU A 249 -12.87 -0.22 -0.40
CA LEU A 249 -14.29 -0.40 -0.09
C LEU A 249 -14.56 -0.18 1.41
N ALA A 250 -13.68 -0.67 2.28
CA ALA A 250 -13.78 -0.42 3.72
C ALA A 250 -13.65 1.07 4.06
N ASP A 251 -12.83 1.82 3.32
CA ASP A 251 -12.74 3.26 3.47
C ASP A 251 -14.04 3.96 3.05
N ARG A 252 -14.62 3.57 1.92
CA ARG A 252 -15.94 4.08 1.49
C ARG A 252 -17.02 3.83 2.53
N GLN A 253 -17.12 2.60 3.01
CA GLN A 253 -18.12 2.21 4.01
C GLN A 253 -17.94 2.92 5.36
N ALA A 254 -16.73 3.40 5.63
CA ALA A 254 -16.40 4.19 6.81
C ALA A 254 -16.37 5.71 6.56
N ASN A 255 -16.85 6.17 5.40
CA ASN A 255 -16.83 7.57 4.97
C ASN A 255 -15.45 8.22 5.13
N ARG A 256 -14.39 7.49 4.72
CA ARG A 256 -13.01 7.99 4.71
C ARG A 256 -12.58 8.34 3.29
N PRO A 257 -11.66 9.31 3.11
CA PRO A 257 -11.08 9.61 1.81
C PRO A 257 -10.52 8.36 1.13
N LEU A 258 -10.84 8.20 -0.17
CA LEU A 258 -10.45 7.04 -0.97
C LEU A 258 -9.13 7.29 -1.69
N GLU A 259 -8.33 6.25 -1.85
CA GLU A 259 -7.11 6.27 -2.68
C GLU A 259 -7.41 6.07 -4.18
N TRP A 260 -8.54 6.62 -4.66
CA TRP A 260 -9.00 6.43 -6.05
C TRP A 260 -8.00 6.97 -7.07
N ASP A 261 -7.31 8.07 -6.76
CA ASP A 261 -6.40 8.72 -7.70
C ASP A 261 -5.20 7.83 -8.05
N ILE A 262 -4.52 7.26 -7.06
CA ILE A 262 -3.35 6.39 -7.26
C ILE A 262 -3.71 4.98 -7.75
N ARG A 263 -4.98 4.60 -7.73
CA ARG A 263 -5.47 3.27 -8.15
C ARG A 263 -6.16 3.30 -9.51
N ASN A 264 -6.99 4.29 -9.76
CA ASN A 264 -7.82 4.42 -10.95
C ASN A 264 -7.45 5.69 -11.74
N GLY A 265 -7.26 6.84 -11.08
CA GLY A 265 -6.85 8.10 -11.71
C GLY A 265 -5.50 8.00 -12.42
N VAL A 266 -4.57 7.21 -11.88
CA VAL A 266 -3.28 6.95 -12.52
C VAL A 266 -3.41 6.30 -13.90
N ILE A 267 -4.40 5.42 -14.13
CA ILE A 267 -4.66 4.82 -15.45
C ILE A 267 -4.99 5.91 -16.47
N GLN A 268 -5.88 6.82 -16.11
CA GLN A 268 -6.25 7.95 -16.98
C GLN A 268 -5.07 8.89 -17.24
N ARG A 269 -4.24 9.20 -16.22
CA ARG A 269 -3.05 10.05 -16.39
C ARG A 269 -2.04 9.45 -17.36
N TYR A 270 -1.68 8.18 -17.16
CA TYR A 270 -0.74 7.48 -18.03
C TYR A 270 -1.33 7.21 -19.41
N GLY A 271 -2.65 6.93 -19.51
CA GLY A 271 -3.35 6.85 -20.78
C GLY A 271 -3.17 8.13 -21.62
N ARG A 272 -3.40 9.29 -21.01
CA ARG A 272 -3.16 10.59 -21.69
C ARG A 272 -1.68 10.79 -22.04
N GLN A 273 -0.77 10.46 -21.15
CA GLN A 273 0.67 10.59 -21.37
C GLN A 273 1.17 9.76 -22.55
N TYR A 274 0.65 8.53 -22.72
CA TYR A 274 1.09 7.60 -23.76
C TYR A 274 0.13 7.53 -24.99
N GLY A 275 -0.91 8.35 -25.03
CA GLY A 275 -1.88 8.35 -26.12
C GLY A 275 -2.74 7.09 -26.19
N ILE A 276 -2.95 6.41 -25.06
CA ILE A 276 -3.80 5.21 -24.93
C ILE A 276 -5.21 5.66 -24.52
N PRO A 277 -6.27 5.35 -25.30
CA PRO A 277 -7.64 5.66 -24.91
C PRO A 277 -8.05 4.95 -23.63
N THR A 278 -8.69 5.68 -22.72
CA THR A 278 -9.14 5.14 -21.42
C THR A 278 -10.63 5.45 -21.16
N PRO A 279 -11.56 5.00 -22.04
CA PRO A 279 -12.97 5.37 -21.96
C PRO A 279 -13.67 4.87 -20.71
N VAL A 280 -13.27 3.72 -20.15
CA VAL A 280 -13.85 3.22 -18.88
C VAL A 280 -13.35 4.03 -17.71
N SER A 281 -12.05 4.36 -17.67
CA SER A 281 -11.48 5.26 -16.65
C SER A 281 -12.13 6.64 -16.69
N ASP A 282 -12.45 7.17 -17.87
CA ASP A 282 -13.09 8.48 -18.03
C ASP A 282 -14.48 8.52 -17.36
N VAL A 283 -15.15 7.38 -17.23
CA VAL A 283 -16.42 7.25 -16.50
C VAL A 283 -16.17 6.94 -15.02
N MET A 284 -15.28 5.98 -14.72
CA MET A 284 -15.10 5.50 -13.34
C MET A 284 -14.40 6.51 -12.44
N VAL A 285 -13.41 7.25 -12.96
CA VAL A 285 -12.58 8.14 -12.13
C VAL A 285 -13.40 9.27 -11.51
N PRO A 286 -14.22 10.04 -12.24
CA PRO A 286 -15.04 11.07 -11.61
C PRO A 286 -16.09 10.51 -10.64
N LEU A 287 -16.63 9.31 -10.89
CA LEU A 287 -17.55 8.66 -9.95
C LEU A 287 -16.85 8.20 -8.66
N LEU A 288 -15.61 7.72 -8.75
CA LEU A 288 -14.81 7.35 -7.59
C LEU A 288 -14.38 8.59 -6.79
N ALA A 289 -14.05 9.69 -7.48
CA ALA A 289 -13.76 10.97 -6.84
C ALA A 289 -14.97 11.46 -6.04
N ALA A 290 -16.14 11.52 -6.66
CA ALA A 290 -17.38 11.89 -5.98
C ALA A 290 -17.71 10.95 -4.81
N ALA A 291 -17.51 9.64 -4.97
CA ALA A 291 -17.69 8.68 -3.87
C ALA A 291 -16.71 8.90 -2.70
N SER A 292 -15.58 9.55 -2.95
CA SER A 292 -14.57 9.91 -1.92
C SER A 292 -14.99 11.12 -1.07
N GLU A 293 -15.89 11.95 -1.58
CA GLU A 293 -16.39 13.13 -0.87
C GLU A 293 -17.46 12.77 0.17
N GLY A 294 -17.94 11.54 0.16
CA GLY A 294 -18.97 11.06 1.08
C GLY A 294 -20.38 11.20 0.51
N PRO A 295 -21.39 10.96 1.34
CA PRO A 295 -22.79 10.94 0.89
C PRO A 295 -23.42 12.32 0.66
N GLY A 296 -22.72 13.40 0.86
CA GLY A 296 -23.21 14.77 0.76
C GLY A 296 -23.62 15.37 2.09
#